data_93b04c9e389f6df759eee764912e922d
#
_entry.id   93b04c9e389f6df759eee764912e922d
#
_cell.length_a   1.000
_cell.length_b   1.000
_cell.length_c   1.000
_cell.angle_alpha   90.00
_cell.angle_beta   90.00
_cell.angle_gamma   90.00
#
_symmetry.space_group_name_H-M   'P 1'
#
loop_
_entity.id
_entity.type
_entity.pdbx_description
1 polymer ?
#
loop_
_entity_poly.entity_id
_entity_poly.type
_entity_poly.pdbx_seq_one_letter_code
_entity_poly.pdbx_strand_id
1 'polypeptide(L)'
;SYSNEMSVVADTIGGIDVAEAFHILHMDKRWTGKPAAMSTYVYPGCGYGGYCLPKDTNALYAVTKTAGFDAQILKNVIATNDHMPEFIADKIFRHIGDNKEQTIGILGLSFKPGSDDVRDTPSAKIVRELNRRGYNNIIGYDPVAIDEFKRKYTDLTISYVTSLDEVTTKADSLVITTAWPEFKDIDKKVNKPVVDCRYMN
;
A
#
# COMPACT_ATOMS: atom_id res chain seq x y z
N SER A 1 -14.08 -5.61 -18.68
CA SER A 1 -13.03 -6.66 -18.81
C SER A 1 -12.87 -7.45 -17.53
N TYR A 2 -12.78 -6.76 -16.37
CA TYR A 2 -12.70 -7.45 -15.06
C TYR A 2 -13.90 -8.38 -14.84
N SER A 3 -15.13 -7.89 -15.03
CA SER A 3 -16.34 -8.69 -14.84
C SER A 3 -16.38 -9.90 -15.78
N ASN A 4 -15.94 -9.71 -17.03
CA ASN A 4 -15.89 -10.81 -18.01
C ASN A 4 -14.84 -11.87 -17.60
N GLU A 5 -13.66 -11.46 -17.13
CA GLU A 5 -12.66 -12.41 -16.63
C GLU A 5 -13.18 -13.16 -15.39
N MET A 6 -13.85 -12.47 -14.46
CA MET A 6 -14.43 -13.11 -13.27
C MET A 6 -15.54 -14.11 -13.62
N SER A 7 -16.33 -13.87 -14.68
CA SER A 7 -17.30 -14.86 -15.15
C SER A 7 -16.62 -16.12 -15.71
N VAL A 8 -15.54 -15.95 -16.49
CA VAL A 8 -14.76 -17.10 -16.98
C VAL A 8 -14.09 -17.86 -15.84
N VAL A 9 -13.60 -17.15 -14.82
CA VAL A 9 -13.06 -17.77 -13.58
C VAL A 9 -14.11 -18.64 -12.91
N ALA A 10 -15.33 -18.11 -12.71
CA ALA A 10 -16.43 -18.82 -12.07
C ALA A 10 -16.84 -20.07 -12.87
N ASP A 11 -16.98 -19.95 -14.19
CA ASP A 11 -17.31 -21.07 -15.08
C ASP A 11 -16.22 -22.16 -15.06
N THR A 12 -14.92 -21.74 -14.99
CA THR A 12 -13.78 -22.67 -14.99
C THR A 12 -13.70 -23.47 -13.68
N ILE A 13 -13.92 -22.81 -12.54
CA ILE A 13 -13.93 -23.45 -11.21
C ILE A 13 -15.17 -24.35 -11.08
N GLY A 14 -16.30 -23.92 -11.63
CA GLY A 14 -17.58 -24.62 -11.59
C GLY A 14 -18.33 -24.41 -10.25
N GLY A 15 -19.63 -24.66 -10.29
CA GLY A 15 -20.50 -24.59 -9.10
C GLY A 15 -20.74 -23.18 -8.57
N ILE A 16 -20.40 -22.13 -9.30
CA ILE A 16 -20.60 -20.73 -8.94
C ILE A 16 -21.69 -20.14 -9.83
N ASP A 17 -22.76 -19.63 -9.23
CA ASP A 17 -23.76 -18.82 -9.94
C ASP A 17 -23.20 -17.41 -10.17
N VAL A 18 -22.82 -17.10 -11.40
CA VAL A 18 -22.23 -15.81 -11.79
C VAL A 18 -23.20 -14.65 -11.57
N ALA A 19 -24.49 -14.86 -11.88
CA ALA A 19 -25.48 -13.79 -11.73
C ALA A 19 -25.69 -13.45 -10.27
N GLU A 20 -25.79 -14.45 -9.40
CA GLU A 20 -25.91 -14.26 -7.95
C GLU A 20 -24.66 -13.63 -7.35
N ALA A 21 -23.46 -14.05 -7.76
CA ALA A 21 -22.21 -13.48 -7.30
C ALA A 21 -22.09 -11.97 -7.63
N PHE A 22 -22.47 -11.56 -8.85
CA PHE A 22 -22.49 -10.15 -9.23
C PHE A 22 -23.64 -9.38 -8.58
N HIS A 23 -24.78 -10.02 -8.35
CA HIS A 23 -25.87 -9.41 -7.56
C HIS A 23 -25.40 -9.06 -6.15
N ILE A 24 -24.75 -9.98 -5.45
CA ILE A 24 -24.18 -9.74 -4.11
C ILE A 24 -23.16 -8.60 -4.15
N LEU A 25 -22.25 -8.57 -5.14
CA LEU A 25 -21.30 -7.47 -5.33
C LEU A 25 -21.99 -6.12 -5.45
N HIS A 26 -23.07 -6.05 -6.24
CA HIS A 26 -23.82 -4.81 -6.47
C HIS A 26 -24.68 -4.37 -5.27
N MET A 27 -24.95 -5.26 -4.30
CA MET A 27 -25.60 -4.89 -3.03
C MET A 27 -24.69 -4.08 -2.10
N ASP A 28 -23.39 -3.99 -2.37
CA ASP A 28 -22.46 -3.22 -1.57
C ASP A 28 -22.84 -1.73 -1.57
N LYS A 29 -23.20 -1.21 -0.40
CA LYS A 29 -23.64 0.19 -0.23
C LYS A 29 -22.56 1.23 -0.60
N ARG A 30 -21.32 0.82 -0.75
CA ARG A 30 -20.22 1.71 -1.17
C ARG A 30 -20.34 2.12 -2.64
N TRP A 31 -21.14 1.44 -3.45
CA TRP A 31 -21.46 1.86 -4.83
C TRP A 31 -22.37 3.08 -4.89
N THR A 32 -23.05 3.43 -3.80
CA THR A 32 -24.02 4.51 -3.72
C THR A 32 -23.48 5.71 -2.93
N GLY A 33 -24.08 6.87 -3.13
CA GLY A 33 -23.70 8.10 -2.46
C GLY A 33 -23.14 9.16 -3.42
N LYS A 34 -22.84 10.36 -2.90
CA LYS A 34 -22.31 11.48 -3.70
C LYS A 34 -21.22 12.22 -2.90
N PRO A 35 -19.93 11.94 -3.10
CA PRO A 35 -19.39 10.87 -3.96
C PRO A 35 -19.64 9.48 -3.38
N ALA A 36 -19.65 8.47 -4.23
CA ALA A 36 -19.74 7.09 -3.78
C ALA A 36 -18.47 6.69 -3.01
N ALA A 37 -18.63 6.03 -1.86
CA ALA A 37 -17.49 5.63 -1.02
C ALA A 37 -16.52 4.67 -1.75
N MET A 38 -17.00 3.94 -2.76
CA MET A 38 -16.17 3.08 -3.62
C MET A 38 -15.08 3.87 -4.36
N SER A 39 -15.26 5.17 -4.60
CA SER A 39 -14.24 6.02 -5.22
C SER A 39 -12.92 6.04 -4.47
N THR A 40 -12.92 5.80 -3.15
CA THR A 40 -11.72 5.70 -2.32
C THR A 40 -10.88 4.46 -2.62
N TYR A 41 -11.47 3.42 -3.20
CA TYR A 41 -10.77 2.20 -3.61
C TYR A 41 -10.15 2.32 -4.99
N VAL A 42 -10.64 3.26 -5.82
CA VAL A 42 -10.12 3.54 -7.16
C VAL A 42 -9.22 4.78 -7.10
N TYR A 43 -8.26 4.76 -6.18
CA TYR A 43 -7.34 5.86 -5.96
C TYR A 43 -5.89 5.36 -5.93
N PRO A 44 -4.95 6.03 -6.59
CA PRO A 44 -3.56 5.57 -6.64
C PRO A 44 -2.88 5.65 -5.27
N GLY A 45 -1.83 4.85 -5.09
CA GLY A 45 -1.05 4.83 -3.85
C GLY A 45 0.11 3.84 -3.92
N CYS A 46 0.50 3.34 -2.75
CA CYS A 46 1.68 2.47 -2.61
C CYS A 46 1.42 0.98 -2.92
N GLY A 47 0.26 0.64 -3.46
CA GLY A 47 -0.21 -0.74 -3.59
C GLY A 47 -1.16 -1.13 -2.44
N TYR A 48 -1.70 -2.34 -2.52
CA TYR A 48 -2.55 -2.91 -1.48
C TYR A 48 -1.75 -3.83 -0.55
N GLY A 49 -2.21 -3.91 0.70
CA GLY A 49 -1.67 -4.76 1.74
C GLY A 49 -2.79 -5.25 2.67
N GLY A 50 -2.44 -5.52 3.91
CA GLY A 50 -3.35 -6.10 4.89
C GLY A 50 -3.43 -7.62 4.77
N TYR A 51 -4.40 -8.22 5.43
CA TYR A 51 -4.52 -9.68 5.48
C TYR A 51 -5.32 -10.25 4.30
N CYS A 52 -6.46 -9.66 3.97
CA CYS A 52 -7.41 -10.24 3.03
C CYS A 52 -6.95 -10.10 1.57
N LEU A 53 -6.68 -8.87 1.12
CA LEU A 53 -6.45 -8.62 -0.30
C LEU A 53 -5.27 -9.43 -0.88
N PRO A 54 -4.06 -9.44 -0.27
CA PRO A 54 -2.96 -10.24 -0.81
C PRO A 54 -3.26 -11.73 -0.80
N LYS A 55 -3.83 -12.24 0.29
CA LYS A 55 -4.15 -13.66 0.46
C LYS A 55 -5.21 -14.12 -0.56
N ASP A 56 -6.32 -13.40 -0.66
CA ASP A 56 -7.47 -13.84 -1.45
C ASP A 56 -7.24 -13.70 -2.96
N THR A 57 -6.54 -12.65 -3.39
CA THR A 57 -6.14 -12.49 -4.80
C THR A 57 -5.19 -13.61 -5.24
N ASN A 58 -4.17 -13.91 -4.44
CA ASN A 58 -3.24 -15.01 -4.73
C ASN A 58 -3.92 -16.38 -4.70
N ALA A 59 -4.78 -16.64 -3.72
CA ALA A 59 -5.53 -17.89 -3.62
C ALA A 59 -6.44 -18.10 -4.84
N LEU A 60 -7.20 -17.07 -5.23
CA LEU A 60 -8.07 -17.13 -6.39
C LEU A 60 -7.27 -17.40 -7.66
N TYR A 61 -6.16 -16.69 -7.87
CA TYR A 61 -5.29 -16.92 -9.03
C TYR A 61 -4.74 -18.36 -9.07
N ALA A 62 -4.29 -18.89 -7.93
CA ALA A 62 -3.79 -20.26 -7.83
C ALA A 62 -4.88 -21.29 -8.17
N VAL A 63 -6.10 -21.12 -7.67
CA VAL A 63 -7.24 -21.99 -7.93
C VAL A 63 -7.61 -21.98 -9.42
N THR A 64 -7.72 -20.79 -10.04
CA THR A 64 -8.06 -20.68 -11.46
C THR A 64 -7.01 -21.34 -12.35
N LYS A 65 -5.73 -21.14 -12.03
CA LYS A 65 -4.63 -21.76 -12.76
C LYS A 65 -4.66 -23.29 -12.66
N THR A 66 -4.97 -23.82 -11.47
CA THR A 66 -5.12 -25.27 -11.27
C THR A 66 -6.32 -25.82 -12.05
N ALA A 67 -7.40 -25.03 -12.18
CA ALA A 67 -8.58 -25.37 -12.97
C ALA A 67 -8.38 -25.22 -14.50
N GLY A 68 -7.19 -24.78 -14.95
CA GLY A 68 -6.84 -24.70 -16.37
C GLY A 68 -7.05 -23.32 -17.01
N PHE A 69 -7.32 -22.27 -16.22
CA PHE A 69 -7.49 -20.91 -16.73
C PHE A 69 -6.43 -19.96 -16.16
N ASP A 70 -5.64 -19.31 -17.02
CA ASP A 70 -4.66 -18.30 -16.64
C ASP A 70 -5.31 -16.91 -16.67
N ALA A 71 -5.93 -16.54 -15.56
CA ALA A 71 -6.67 -15.28 -15.38
C ALA A 71 -5.73 -14.05 -15.49
N GLN A 72 -5.65 -13.46 -16.68
CA GLN A 72 -4.64 -12.44 -17.03
C GLN A 72 -4.80 -11.14 -16.26
N ILE A 73 -6.02 -10.66 -16.03
CA ILE A 73 -6.24 -9.42 -15.25
C ILE A 73 -5.80 -9.64 -13.82
N LEU A 74 -6.21 -10.74 -13.19
CA LEU A 74 -5.86 -11.07 -11.81
C LEU A 74 -4.35 -11.25 -11.64
N LYS A 75 -3.71 -11.96 -12.58
CA LYS A 75 -2.24 -12.11 -12.64
C LYS A 75 -1.53 -10.76 -12.70
N ASN A 76 -1.99 -9.87 -13.58
CA ASN A 76 -1.38 -8.55 -13.75
C ASN A 76 -1.68 -7.62 -12.56
N VAL A 77 -2.84 -7.75 -11.90
CA VAL A 77 -3.13 -7.03 -10.65
C VAL A 77 -2.12 -7.40 -9.56
N ILE A 78 -1.83 -8.69 -9.39
CA ILE A 78 -0.83 -9.19 -8.42
C ILE A 78 0.56 -8.66 -8.81
N ALA A 79 0.98 -8.86 -10.06
CA ALA A 79 2.29 -8.41 -10.54
C ALA A 79 2.48 -6.90 -10.40
N THR A 80 1.46 -6.09 -10.70
CA THR A 80 1.49 -4.64 -10.50
C THR A 80 1.70 -4.30 -9.04
N ASN A 81 0.97 -4.96 -8.12
CA ASN A 81 1.11 -4.73 -6.69
C ASN A 81 2.51 -5.11 -6.17
N ASP A 82 3.06 -6.21 -6.65
CA ASP A 82 4.39 -6.68 -6.26
C ASP A 82 5.51 -5.74 -6.75
N HIS A 83 5.29 -5.05 -7.87
CA HIS A 83 6.23 -4.08 -8.43
C HIS A 83 6.14 -2.67 -7.77
N MET A 84 5.06 -2.38 -7.08
CA MET A 84 4.84 -1.05 -6.48
C MET A 84 5.97 -0.58 -5.55
N PRO A 85 6.57 -1.41 -4.67
CA PRO A 85 7.66 -0.96 -3.80
C PRO A 85 8.87 -0.42 -4.56
N GLU A 86 9.24 -1.07 -5.66
CA GLU A 86 10.34 -0.64 -6.54
C GLU A 86 9.99 0.69 -7.23
N PHE A 87 8.79 0.80 -7.79
CA PHE A 87 8.31 2.03 -8.41
C PHE A 87 8.27 3.21 -7.42
N ILE A 88 7.83 2.98 -6.18
CA ILE A 88 7.80 4.02 -5.14
C ILE A 88 9.22 4.39 -4.72
N ALA A 89 10.13 3.43 -4.58
CA ALA A 89 11.53 3.73 -4.29
C ALA A 89 12.17 4.58 -5.40
N ASP A 90 11.86 4.30 -6.67
CA ASP A 90 12.29 5.12 -7.81
C ASP A 90 11.71 6.54 -7.75
N LYS A 91 10.42 6.65 -7.36
CA LYS A 91 9.78 7.96 -7.16
C LYS A 91 10.48 8.75 -6.05
N ILE A 92 10.77 8.11 -4.93
CA ILE A 92 11.51 8.72 -3.80
C ILE A 92 12.86 9.21 -4.30
N PHE A 93 13.63 8.34 -4.92
CA PHE A 93 14.97 8.64 -5.44
C PHE A 93 14.97 9.84 -6.40
N ARG A 94 14.03 9.94 -7.32
CA ARG A 94 13.91 11.08 -8.24
C ARG A 94 13.67 12.42 -7.53
N HIS A 95 13.07 12.40 -6.35
CA HIS A 95 12.73 13.62 -5.59
C HIS A 95 13.84 14.03 -4.61
N ILE A 96 14.52 13.06 -4.01
CA ILE A 96 15.49 13.33 -2.94
C ILE A 96 16.96 13.16 -3.39
N GLY A 97 17.19 12.63 -4.59
CA GLY A 97 18.53 12.35 -5.10
C GLY A 97 19.20 11.11 -4.50
N ASP A 98 20.45 10.83 -4.92
CA ASP A 98 21.22 9.64 -4.51
C ASP A 98 22.18 9.93 -3.34
N ASN A 99 21.73 10.63 -2.32
CA ASN A 99 22.50 10.80 -1.09
C ASN A 99 22.10 9.74 -0.06
N LYS A 100 22.92 8.72 0.13
CA LYS A 100 22.68 7.61 1.07
C LYS A 100 22.79 8.03 2.54
N GLU A 101 23.45 9.15 2.84
CA GLU A 101 23.64 9.65 4.21
C GLU A 101 22.44 10.43 4.72
N GLN A 102 21.53 10.85 3.85
CA GLN A 102 20.34 11.59 4.26
C GLN A 102 19.39 10.73 5.10
N THR A 103 18.72 11.35 6.04
CA THR A 103 17.68 10.72 6.85
C THR A 103 16.33 10.81 6.16
N ILE A 104 15.71 9.67 5.87
CA ILE A 104 14.38 9.58 5.26
C ILE A 104 13.32 9.31 6.33
N GLY A 105 12.36 10.21 6.47
CA GLY A 105 11.22 10.06 7.35
C GLY A 105 10.05 9.36 6.65
N ILE A 106 9.67 8.18 7.11
CA ILE A 106 8.48 7.43 6.61
C ILE A 106 7.28 7.79 7.47
N LEU A 107 6.26 8.38 6.85
CA LEU A 107 5.00 8.79 7.47
C LEU A 107 3.91 7.76 7.14
N GLY A 108 3.57 6.95 8.15
CA GLY A 108 2.61 5.87 8.06
C GLY A 108 3.28 4.50 7.89
N LEU A 109 3.02 3.61 8.83
CA LEU A 109 3.56 2.24 8.87
C LEU A 109 2.46 1.18 8.70
N SER A 110 1.23 1.51 9.10
CA SER A 110 0.03 0.69 8.92
C SER A 110 -0.37 0.58 7.44
N PHE A 111 -1.11 -0.46 7.08
CA PHE A 111 -1.56 -0.62 5.69
C PHE A 111 -2.69 0.35 5.29
N LYS A 112 -3.40 0.94 6.27
CA LYS A 112 -4.45 1.97 6.08
C LYS A 112 -4.58 2.84 7.32
N PRO A 113 -5.07 4.08 7.21
CA PRO A 113 -5.35 4.93 8.35
C PRO A 113 -6.45 4.32 9.25
N GLY A 114 -6.42 4.67 10.54
CA GLY A 114 -7.39 4.16 11.52
C GLY A 114 -7.17 2.71 11.96
N SER A 115 -5.98 2.15 11.71
CA SER A 115 -5.64 0.77 12.06
C SER A 115 -4.18 0.65 12.45
N ASP A 116 -3.88 -0.22 13.40
CA ASP A 116 -2.54 -0.67 13.78
C ASP A 116 -2.06 -1.90 12.96
N ASP A 117 -2.90 -2.40 12.06
CA ASP A 117 -2.58 -3.58 11.25
C ASP A 117 -1.46 -3.27 10.25
N VAL A 118 -0.35 -4.00 10.42
CA VAL A 118 0.85 -3.89 9.60
C VAL A 118 1.09 -5.12 8.72
N ARG A 119 0.10 -6.03 8.65
CA ARG A 119 0.23 -7.25 7.83
C ARG A 119 0.37 -6.88 6.36
N ASP A 120 1.45 -7.37 5.73
CA ASP A 120 1.77 -7.10 4.33
C ASP A 120 1.68 -5.60 3.95
N THR A 121 2.06 -4.71 4.87
CA THR A 121 1.97 -3.27 4.63
C THR A 121 2.92 -2.82 3.51
N PRO A 122 2.46 -1.98 2.57
CA PRO A 122 3.31 -1.38 1.56
C PRO A 122 4.52 -0.64 2.14
N SER A 123 4.36 -0.01 3.30
CA SER A 123 5.44 0.72 3.98
C SER A 123 6.65 -0.18 4.28
N ALA A 124 6.42 -1.41 4.78
CA ALA A 124 7.51 -2.34 5.04
C ALA A 124 8.21 -2.79 3.75
N LYS A 125 7.45 -3.01 2.69
CA LYS A 125 8.01 -3.38 1.38
C LYS A 125 8.87 -2.24 0.80
N ILE A 126 8.42 -1.00 0.94
CA ILE A 126 9.16 0.19 0.50
C ILE A 126 10.45 0.36 1.32
N VAL A 127 10.37 0.25 2.65
CA VAL A 127 11.56 0.34 3.52
C VAL A 127 12.56 -0.75 3.16
N ARG A 128 12.11 -1.99 2.94
CA ARG A 128 12.99 -3.09 2.50
C ARG A 128 13.69 -2.78 1.18
N GLU A 129 12.96 -2.21 0.21
CA GLU A 129 13.53 -1.82 -1.07
C GLU A 129 14.53 -0.66 -0.93
N LEU A 130 14.26 0.32 -0.07
CA LEU A 130 15.21 1.39 0.24
C LEU A 130 16.48 0.83 0.91
N ASN A 131 16.34 -0.07 1.90
CA ASN A 131 17.50 -0.73 2.53
C ASN A 131 18.31 -1.53 1.49
N ARG A 132 17.67 -2.27 0.59
CA ARG A 132 18.32 -3.00 -0.51
C ARG A 132 19.15 -2.09 -1.41
N ARG A 133 18.70 -0.84 -1.58
CA ARG A 133 19.42 0.20 -2.35
C ARG A 133 20.49 0.94 -1.55
N GLY A 134 20.67 0.61 -0.27
CA GLY A 134 21.67 1.19 0.61
C GLY A 134 21.23 2.42 1.40
N TYR A 135 19.93 2.76 1.41
CA TYR A 135 19.39 3.79 2.28
C TYR A 135 19.08 3.17 3.65
N ASN A 136 19.92 3.43 4.64
CA ASN A 136 19.79 2.84 5.98
C ASN A 136 19.45 3.86 7.08
N ASN A 137 19.55 5.16 6.79
CA ASN A 137 19.14 6.21 7.70
C ASN A 137 17.64 6.49 7.54
N ILE A 138 16.83 5.57 8.02
CA ILE A 138 15.36 5.66 7.93
C ILE A 138 14.77 5.80 9.32
N ILE A 139 13.86 6.77 9.48
CA ILE A 139 13.05 6.91 10.69
C ILE A 139 11.56 6.80 10.32
N GLY A 140 10.82 6.01 11.08
CA GLY A 140 9.40 5.77 10.87
C GLY A 140 8.53 6.39 11.95
N TYR A 141 7.41 6.94 11.53
CA TYR A 141 6.35 7.42 12.40
C TYR A 141 4.99 6.94 11.93
N ASP A 142 4.18 6.49 12.87
CA ASP A 142 2.76 6.16 12.69
C ASP A 142 2.03 6.46 14.00
N PRO A 143 0.81 7.03 13.97
CA PRO A 143 0.06 7.35 15.19
C PRO A 143 -0.21 6.17 16.12
N VAL A 144 -0.35 4.95 15.57
CA VAL A 144 -0.80 3.78 16.36
C VAL A 144 -0.04 2.47 16.07
N ALA A 145 0.70 2.37 14.95
CA ALA A 145 1.22 1.08 14.46
C ALA A 145 2.70 0.82 14.77
N ILE A 146 3.39 1.72 15.46
CA ILE A 146 4.85 1.63 15.69
C ILE A 146 5.23 0.30 16.37
N ASP A 147 4.56 -0.08 17.46
CA ASP A 147 4.92 -1.27 18.23
C ASP A 147 4.68 -2.56 17.45
N GLU A 148 3.55 -2.63 16.73
CA GLU A 148 3.24 -3.76 15.86
C GLU A 148 4.24 -3.88 14.70
N PHE A 149 4.64 -2.75 14.13
CA PHE A 149 5.61 -2.73 13.04
C PHE A 149 6.99 -3.18 13.50
N LYS A 150 7.48 -2.69 14.65
CA LYS A 150 8.74 -3.13 15.28
C LYS A 150 8.75 -4.63 15.54
N ARG A 151 7.65 -5.15 16.08
CA ARG A 151 7.53 -6.57 16.42
C ARG A 151 7.56 -7.45 15.18
N LYS A 152 6.94 -7.01 14.09
CA LYS A 152 6.77 -7.82 12.88
C LYS A 152 7.96 -7.76 11.95
N TYR A 153 8.56 -6.60 11.78
CA TYR A 153 9.60 -6.34 10.77
C TYR A 153 10.97 -6.10 11.40
N THR A 154 11.49 -7.14 12.04
CA THR A 154 12.80 -7.12 12.70
C THR A 154 13.99 -7.19 11.75
N ASP A 155 13.71 -7.48 10.47
CA ASP A 155 14.69 -7.56 9.39
C ASP A 155 14.98 -6.21 8.72
N LEU A 156 14.20 -5.17 9.03
CA LEU A 156 14.35 -3.86 8.42
C LEU A 156 15.31 -2.96 9.22
N THR A 157 16.14 -2.22 8.49
CA THR A 157 16.97 -1.16 9.07
C THR A 157 16.15 0.13 9.10
N ILE A 158 15.51 0.38 10.24
CA ILE A 158 14.65 1.54 10.48
C ILE A 158 14.63 1.86 11.97
N SER A 159 14.74 3.12 12.35
CA SER A 159 14.48 3.61 13.70
C SER A 159 13.09 4.24 13.78
N TYR A 160 12.64 4.56 14.98
CA TYR A 160 11.27 5.06 15.17
C TYR A 160 11.25 6.28 16.07
N VAL A 161 10.31 7.17 15.80
CA VAL A 161 10.03 8.36 16.60
C VAL A 161 8.57 8.35 17.05
N THR A 162 8.28 9.07 18.13
CA THR A 162 6.97 8.98 18.81
C THR A 162 6.01 10.13 18.45
N SER A 163 6.48 11.12 17.66
CA SER A 163 5.64 12.25 17.25
C SER A 163 5.96 12.71 15.82
N LEU A 164 4.97 13.36 15.20
CA LEU A 164 5.11 13.98 13.90
C LEU A 164 6.17 15.08 13.92
N ASP A 165 6.22 15.87 15.00
CA ASP A 165 7.22 16.95 15.16
C ASP A 165 8.65 16.38 15.20
N GLU A 166 8.83 15.24 15.83
CA GLU A 166 10.14 14.60 15.92
C GLU A 166 10.63 14.11 14.55
N VAL A 167 9.77 13.45 13.75
CA VAL A 167 10.16 13.01 12.43
C VAL A 167 10.39 14.18 11.48
N THR A 168 9.55 15.22 11.56
CA THR A 168 9.72 16.42 10.74
C THR A 168 10.97 17.22 11.12
N THR A 169 11.46 17.13 12.33
CA THR A 169 12.70 17.76 12.75
C THR A 169 13.93 16.96 12.31
N LYS A 170 13.92 15.66 12.51
CA LYS A 170 15.09 14.79 12.33
C LYS A 170 15.33 14.36 10.87
N ALA A 171 14.28 14.22 10.07
CA ALA A 171 14.42 13.78 8.68
C ALA A 171 14.87 14.91 7.75
N ASP A 172 15.67 14.59 6.76
CA ASP A 172 16.04 15.50 5.66
C ASP A 172 14.95 15.53 4.58
N SER A 173 14.21 14.44 4.44
CA SER A 173 13.08 14.31 3.52
C SER A 173 11.97 13.45 4.13
N LEU A 174 10.74 13.64 3.67
CA LEU A 174 9.56 12.92 4.17
C LEU A 174 8.89 12.13 3.04
N VAL A 175 8.38 10.95 3.37
CA VAL A 175 7.65 10.07 2.44
C VAL A 175 6.33 9.65 3.08
N ILE A 176 5.21 10.04 2.48
CA ILE A 176 3.87 9.65 2.97
C ILE A 176 3.49 8.32 2.33
N THR A 177 3.39 7.27 3.14
CA THR A 177 3.05 5.91 2.70
C THR A 177 1.65 5.47 3.15
N THR A 178 1.12 6.03 4.24
CA THR A 178 -0.25 5.81 4.71
C THR A 178 -0.98 7.14 4.87
N ALA A 179 -2.23 7.21 4.39
CA ALA A 179 -2.99 8.46 4.31
C ALA A 179 -3.64 8.84 5.65
N TRP A 180 -2.85 9.04 6.70
CA TRP A 180 -3.35 9.57 7.96
C TRP A 180 -3.75 11.05 7.83
N PRO A 181 -4.89 11.49 8.38
CA PRO A 181 -5.35 12.88 8.26
C PRO A 181 -4.34 13.93 8.74
N GLU A 182 -3.53 13.60 9.75
CA GLU A 182 -2.51 14.52 10.30
C GLU A 182 -1.35 14.82 9.33
N PHE A 183 -1.13 13.98 8.30
CA PHE A 183 -0.10 14.20 7.28
C PHE A 183 -0.58 15.12 6.14
N LYS A 184 -1.87 15.48 6.15
CA LYS A 184 -2.41 16.38 5.14
C LYS A 184 -1.75 17.76 5.24
N ASP A 185 -1.42 18.31 4.07
CA ASP A 185 -0.76 19.61 3.91
C ASP A 185 0.59 19.73 4.64
N ILE A 186 1.27 18.60 4.91
CA ILE A 186 2.56 18.63 5.61
C ILE A 186 3.65 19.28 4.77
N ASP A 187 3.57 19.19 3.44
CA ASP A 187 4.43 19.87 2.48
C ASP A 187 4.41 21.40 2.65
N LYS A 188 3.29 21.96 3.10
CA LYS A 188 3.15 23.41 3.39
C LYS A 188 3.71 23.80 4.76
N LYS A 189 3.95 22.83 5.65
CA LYS A 189 4.39 23.06 7.04
C LYS A 189 5.90 22.88 7.22
N VAL A 190 6.57 22.23 6.29
CA VAL A 190 8.01 21.93 6.36
C VAL A 190 8.75 22.51 5.17
N ASN A 191 10.01 22.92 5.38
CA ASN A 191 10.88 23.40 4.31
C ASN A 191 11.88 22.29 3.92
N LYS A 192 11.36 21.18 3.43
CA LYS A 192 12.14 20.02 2.96
C LYS A 192 11.34 19.22 1.94
N PRO A 193 12.00 18.35 1.15
CA PRO A 193 11.29 17.51 0.18
C PRO A 193 10.26 16.60 0.86
N VAL A 194 9.04 16.58 0.31
CA VAL A 194 7.97 15.66 0.70
C VAL A 194 7.53 14.86 -0.51
N VAL A 195 7.67 13.54 -0.43
CA VAL A 195 7.22 12.61 -1.47
C VAL A 195 5.87 12.05 -1.05
N ASP A 196 4.81 12.66 -1.54
CA ASP A 196 3.46 12.16 -1.30
C ASP A 196 3.15 10.98 -2.22
N CYS A 197 3.18 9.77 -1.66
CA CYS A 197 2.84 8.54 -2.37
C CYS A 197 1.36 8.18 -2.24
N ARG A 198 0.57 9.02 -1.55
CA ARG A 198 -0.86 8.83 -1.35
C ARG A 198 -1.71 9.91 -2.03
N TYR A 199 -1.06 10.90 -2.64
CA TYR A 199 -1.72 12.00 -3.37
C TYR A 199 -2.75 12.73 -2.50
N MET A 200 -2.35 13.06 -1.25
CA MET A 200 -3.21 13.73 -0.26
C MET A 200 -3.15 15.25 -0.36
N ASN A 201 -2.05 15.78 -0.91
CA ASN A 201 -1.69 17.19 -0.97
C ASN A 201 -1.85 17.74 -2.40
#